data_e3642471d56b7161ad7fa376ec5fa53b
#
_entry.id   e3642471d56b7161ad7fa376ec5fa53b
#
_cell.length_a   1.000
_cell.length_b   1.000
_cell.length_c   1.000
_cell.angle_alpha   90.00
_cell.angle_beta   90.00
_cell.angle_gamma   90.00
#
_symmetry.space_group_name_H-M   'P 1'
#
loop_
_entity.id
_entity.type
_entity.pdbx_description
1 polymer ?
#
loop_
_entity_poly.entity_id
_entity_poly.type
_entity_poly.pdbx_seq_one_letter_code
_entity_poly.pdbx_strand_id
1 'polypeptide(L)'
;MVITIAGGGSTFTAGIVKSIALRREELEVDEIRLFDINKERQDKVAVVVDWVLHKELNTDIKLVVTTDVQQAYTDASFVFAQMRVGGYAMREQDEKLPLRHGCVGQETCGCGGMAYGMRTIFPMIKLIDDVEKYAKKDYWILNYSNPAAIVSEACRKLRPKARIINICDMPIAIIDVVAAAMGIQNKKEIVYDYFGLNHFGWFTSIQYHGEDLMPKLRAYIKENKILLPESYLKGMGALTSSSSQNRHTKGSWYYVWKGEYEIMENFPEYLPNTYLNYYLQAKEFVEHSDPNHTRANEVEETREKNLFDGIDHYLKTGEVDANTFYAGSHGDWIADLSAALKNDTKARFLIITENRGAIPNMPYDAMVELPAYIGKNGPEVIARDNIPLFQQGLMMQQLNSEKLLVEGCVEGSYEKVLQAFTLNKTVPSMNVAKAILDDMIEANKGYWPELH
;
A
#
# COMPACT_ATOMS: atom_id res chain seq x y z
N MET A 1 -2.14 -19.47 -17.95
CA MET A 1 -2.52 -18.06 -18.15
C MET A 1 -1.32 -17.13 -18.09
N VAL A 2 -1.46 -15.89 -18.58
CA VAL A 2 -0.42 -14.84 -18.51
C VAL A 2 -0.73 -13.88 -17.37
N ILE A 3 0.28 -13.61 -16.52
CA ILE A 3 0.23 -12.59 -15.45
C ILE A 3 1.33 -11.58 -15.71
N THR A 4 0.99 -10.29 -15.73
CA THR A 4 1.96 -9.21 -15.89
C THR A 4 2.13 -8.44 -14.59
N ILE A 5 3.37 -8.16 -14.19
CA ILE A 5 3.71 -7.30 -13.05
C ILE A 5 4.21 -5.97 -13.60
N ALA A 6 3.38 -4.94 -13.49
CA ALA A 6 3.73 -3.56 -13.84
C ALA A 6 4.42 -2.88 -12.65
N GLY A 7 5.65 -2.42 -12.85
CA GLY A 7 6.59 -2.07 -11.80
C GLY A 7 7.49 -3.26 -11.45
N GLY A 8 7.91 -4.04 -12.46
CA GLY A 8 8.70 -5.27 -12.32
C GLY A 8 10.04 -5.08 -11.63
N GLY A 9 10.58 -3.85 -11.60
CA GLY A 9 11.81 -3.49 -10.88
C GLY A 9 11.63 -3.24 -9.37
N SER A 10 10.46 -3.50 -8.80
CA SER A 10 10.22 -3.36 -7.36
C SER A 10 10.95 -4.43 -6.54
N THR A 11 11.42 -4.04 -5.34
CA THR A 11 12.02 -4.99 -4.38
C THR A 11 11.03 -6.05 -3.86
N PHE A 12 9.73 -5.86 -4.07
CA PHE A 12 8.70 -6.83 -3.72
C PHE A 12 8.39 -7.85 -4.80
N THR A 13 8.89 -7.65 -6.03
CA THR A 13 8.56 -8.47 -7.20
C THR A 13 8.85 -9.94 -6.99
N ALA A 14 10.01 -10.30 -6.44
CA ALA A 14 10.39 -11.69 -6.20
C ALA A 14 9.41 -12.39 -5.23
N GLY A 15 8.99 -11.71 -4.16
CA GLY A 15 8.01 -12.26 -3.20
C GLY A 15 6.62 -12.45 -3.81
N ILE A 16 6.19 -11.52 -4.65
CA ILE A 16 4.92 -11.62 -5.38
C ILE A 16 4.97 -12.80 -6.36
N VAL A 17 6.04 -12.90 -7.15
CA VAL A 17 6.23 -14.01 -8.10
C VAL A 17 6.27 -15.34 -7.39
N LYS A 18 6.96 -15.43 -6.25
CA LYS A 18 6.98 -16.66 -5.42
C LYS A 18 5.57 -17.07 -4.99
N SER A 19 4.77 -16.14 -4.50
CA SER A 19 3.38 -16.41 -4.09
C SER A 19 2.50 -16.88 -5.24
N ILE A 20 2.68 -16.31 -6.44
CA ILE A 20 2.00 -16.76 -7.66
C ILE A 20 2.45 -18.18 -8.04
N ALA A 21 3.76 -18.43 -8.06
CA ALA A 21 4.32 -19.72 -8.47
C ALA A 21 3.95 -20.87 -7.51
N LEU A 22 3.81 -20.58 -6.22
CA LEU A 22 3.31 -21.55 -5.24
C LEU A 22 1.83 -21.94 -5.48
N ARG A 23 1.07 -21.11 -6.20
CA ARG A 23 -0.33 -21.36 -6.61
C ARG A 23 -0.47 -21.62 -8.11
N ARG A 24 0.63 -21.98 -8.80
CA ARG A 24 0.64 -22.14 -10.25
C ARG A 24 -0.42 -23.08 -10.79
N GLU A 25 -0.67 -24.18 -10.08
CA GLU A 25 -1.68 -25.17 -10.50
C GLU A 25 -3.10 -24.61 -10.38
N GLU A 26 -3.41 -23.95 -9.26
CA GLU A 26 -4.70 -23.32 -9.00
C GLU A 26 -4.98 -22.17 -9.98
N LEU A 27 -3.95 -21.36 -10.26
CA LEU A 27 -4.01 -20.24 -11.18
C LEU A 27 -3.80 -20.64 -12.65
N GLU A 28 -3.28 -21.83 -12.94
CA GLU A 28 -2.88 -22.30 -14.29
C GLU A 28 -1.93 -21.29 -14.97
N VAL A 29 -0.86 -20.91 -14.27
CA VAL A 29 0.10 -19.91 -14.76
C VAL A 29 1.11 -20.54 -15.69
N ASP A 30 1.16 -20.07 -16.94
CA ASP A 30 2.13 -20.51 -17.94
C ASP A 30 3.26 -19.48 -18.12
N GLU A 31 2.95 -18.19 -17.93
CA GLU A 31 3.88 -17.12 -18.22
C GLU A 31 3.71 -15.96 -17.21
N ILE A 32 4.83 -15.49 -16.68
CA ILE A 32 4.92 -14.26 -15.88
C ILE A 32 5.73 -13.24 -16.67
N ARG A 33 5.21 -12.03 -16.78
CA ARG A 33 5.89 -10.91 -17.44
C ARG A 33 6.21 -9.82 -16.43
N LEU A 34 7.46 -9.37 -16.44
CA LEU A 34 7.88 -8.17 -15.74
C LEU A 34 7.88 -7.01 -16.72
N PHE A 35 7.19 -5.94 -16.38
CA PHE A 35 7.16 -4.69 -17.14
C PHE A 35 7.58 -3.53 -16.25
N ASP A 36 8.60 -2.79 -16.66
CA ASP A 36 9.06 -1.57 -16.01
C ASP A 36 9.63 -0.60 -17.04
N ILE A 37 9.56 0.70 -16.74
CA ILE A 37 10.20 1.74 -17.56
C ILE A 37 11.70 1.82 -17.31
N ASN A 38 12.17 1.35 -16.15
CA ASN A 38 13.60 1.28 -15.79
C ASN A 38 14.15 -0.13 -16.08
N LYS A 39 14.68 -0.30 -17.30
CA LYS A 39 15.21 -1.58 -17.76
C LYS A 39 16.33 -2.12 -16.88
N GLU A 40 17.31 -1.28 -16.51
CA GLU A 40 18.48 -1.70 -15.73
C GLU A 40 18.06 -2.26 -14.37
N ARG A 41 17.19 -1.55 -13.68
CA ARG A 41 16.64 -1.97 -12.38
C ARG A 41 15.86 -3.27 -12.51
N GLN A 42 14.99 -3.36 -13.52
CA GLN A 42 14.16 -4.54 -13.75
C GLN A 42 15.00 -5.76 -14.09
N ASP A 43 16.02 -5.61 -14.94
CA ASP A 43 16.92 -6.71 -15.33
C ASP A 43 17.64 -7.30 -14.09
N LYS A 44 18.06 -6.47 -13.14
CA LYS A 44 18.64 -6.93 -11.87
C LYS A 44 17.62 -7.72 -11.04
N VAL A 45 16.42 -7.18 -10.84
CA VAL A 45 15.37 -7.87 -10.08
C VAL A 45 14.97 -9.18 -10.75
N ALA A 46 14.96 -9.21 -12.08
CA ALA A 46 14.65 -10.42 -12.86
C ALA A 46 15.62 -11.58 -12.57
N VAL A 47 16.87 -11.31 -12.18
CA VAL A 47 17.82 -12.37 -11.77
C VAL A 47 17.29 -13.14 -10.57
N VAL A 48 16.77 -12.44 -9.56
CA VAL A 48 16.17 -13.09 -8.36
C VAL A 48 14.88 -13.80 -8.72
N VAL A 49 14.05 -13.18 -9.57
CA VAL A 49 12.79 -13.78 -10.02
C VAL A 49 13.04 -15.07 -10.79
N ASP A 50 13.98 -15.08 -11.70
CA ASP A 50 14.38 -16.27 -12.46
C ASP A 50 14.88 -17.39 -11.53
N TRP A 51 15.71 -17.03 -10.56
CA TRP A 51 16.21 -17.96 -9.56
C TRP A 51 15.07 -18.57 -8.72
N VAL A 52 14.13 -17.75 -8.25
CA VAL A 52 12.96 -18.21 -7.49
C VAL A 52 12.12 -19.17 -8.32
N LEU A 53 11.83 -18.85 -9.57
CA LEU A 53 11.00 -19.70 -10.44
C LEU A 53 11.68 -21.02 -10.79
N HIS A 54 12.93 -20.97 -11.22
CA HIS A 54 13.58 -22.11 -11.89
C HIS A 54 14.58 -22.86 -11.02
N LYS A 55 15.11 -22.25 -9.95
CA LYS A 55 16.06 -22.91 -9.02
C LYS A 55 15.43 -23.27 -7.68
N GLU A 56 14.73 -22.33 -7.04
CA GLU A 56 14.09 -22.59 -5.75
C GLU A 56 12.85 -23.48 -5.90
N LEU A 57 11.91 -23.09 -6.79
CA LEU A 57 10.62 -23.74 -6.94
C LEU A 57 10.57 -24.79 -8.08
N ASN A 58 11.61 -24.84 -8.92
CA ASN A 58 11.72 -25.77 -10.05
C ASN A 58 10.46 -25.82 -10.91
N THR A 59 9.96 -24.64 -11.31
CA THR A 59 8.78 -24.50 -12.20
C THR A 59 9.19 -24.41 -13.64
N ASP A 60 8.24 -24.62 -14.53
CA ASP A 60 8.32 -24.42 -16.00
C ASP A 60 7.67 -23.10 -16.45
N ILE A 61 7.29 -22.24 -15.51
CA ILE A 61 6.69 -20.94 -15.79
C ILE A 61 7.67 -20.09 -16.59
N LYS A 62 7.24 -19.66 -17.78
CA LYS A 62 8.05 -18.79 -18.64
C LYS A 62 8.17 -17.39 -18.02
N LEU A 63 9.36 -16.87 -17.88
CA LEU A 63 9.64 -15.50 -17.48
C LEU A 63 9.93 -14.64 -18.72
N VAL A 64 9.22 -13.52 -18.85
CA VAL A 64 9.47 -12.48 -19.86
C VAL A 64 9.77 -11.17 -19.17
N VAL A 65 10.86 -10.51 -19.55
CA VAL A 65 11.28 -9.20 -19.01
C VAL A 65 11.24 -8.20 -20.16
N THR A 66 10.43 -7.15 -20.04
CA THR A 66 10.21 -6.23 -21.17
C THR A 66 9.94 -4.80 -20.72
N THR A 67 10.31 -3.86 -21.59
CA THR A 67 9.90 -2.45 -21.51
C THR A 67 8.87 -2.09 -22.59
N ASP A 68 8.48 -3.06 -23.41
CA ASP A 68 7.47 -2.89 -24.45
C ASP A 68 6.07 -3.14 -23.90
N VAL A 69 5.21 -2.14 -24.02
CA VAL A 69 3.84 -2.15 -23.50
C VAL A 69 2.98 -3.24 -24.16
N GLN A 70 3.13 -3.42 -25.48
CA GLN A 70 2.34 -4.43 -26.18
C GLN A 70 2.76 -5.84 -25.76
N GLN A 71 4.06 -6.10 -25.68
CA GLN A 71 4.56 -7.39 -25.21
C GLN A 71 4.15 -7.66 -23.76
N ALA A 72 4.14 -6.63 -22.91
CA ALA A 72 3.76 -6.75 -21.51
C ALA A 72 2.29 -7.19 -21.34
N TYR A 73 1.36 -6.60 -22.09
CA TYR A 73 -0.06 -6.75 -21.79
C TYR A 73 -0.83 -7.64 -22.77
N THR A 74 -0.28 -8.01 -23.96
CA THR A 74 -1.00 -8.88 -24.91
C THR A 74 -1.44 -10.18 -24.24
N ASP A 75 -2.75 -10.46 -24.29
CA ASP A 75 -3.38 -11.66 -23.71
C ASP A 75 -3.19 -11.84 -22.20
N ALA A 76 -2.78 -10.79 -21.45
CA ALA A 76 -2.71 -10.85 -20.00
C ALA A 76 -4.10 -11.11 -19.40
N SER A 77 -4.17 -12.05 -18.45
CA SER A 77 -5.37 -12.32 -17.65
C SER A 77 -5.39 -11.48 -16.38
N PHE A 78 -4.22 -11.27 -15.79
CA PHE A 78 -4.03 -10.41 -14.62
C PHE A 78 -2.88 -9.45 -14.85
N VAL A 79 -3.06 -8.23 -14.35
CA VAL A 79 -2.00 -7.20 -14.28
C VAL A 79 -1.88 -6.74 -12.82
N PHE A 80 -0.73 -6.97 -12.21
CA PHE A 80 -0.43 -6.50 -10.86
C PHE A 80 0.33 -5.19 -10.97
N ALA A 81 -0.31 -4.10 -10.53
CA ALA A 81 0.28 -2.78 -10.59
C ALA A 81 0.94 -2.42 -9.25
N GLN A 82 2.25 -2.19 -9.26
CA GLN A 82 3.05 -1.79 -8.10
C GLN A 82 4.04 -0.67 -8.45
N MET A 83 3.55 0.32 -9.17
CA MET A 83 4.37 1.42 -9.67
C MET A 83 4.71 2.42 -8.57
N ARG A 84 5.94 2.97 -8.63
CA ARG A 84 6.35 4.12 -7.83
C ARG A 84 6.84 5.22 -8.77
N VAL A 85 5.96 6.17 -9.08
CA VAL A 85 6.29 7.29 -9.96
C VAL A 85 7.22 8.26 -9.23
N GLY A 86 8.38 8.56 -9.85
CA GLY A 86 9.42 9.40 -9.28
C GLY A 86 10.44 8.67 -8.38
N GLY A 87 10.26 7.37 -8.12
CA GLY A 87 11.20 6.58 -7.34
C GLY A 87 11.39 7.06 -5.91
N TYR A 88 12.53 6.72 -5.31
CA TYR A 88 12.87 7.12 -3.94
C TYR A 88 13.28 8.59 -3.83
N ALA A 89 13.89 9.17 -4.86
CA ALA A 89 14.26 10.58 -4.86
C ALA A 89 13.04 11.49 -4.64
N MET A 90 11.90 11.18 -5.29
CA MET A 90 10.68 11.93 -5.05
C MET A 90 10.01 11.56 -3.74
N ARG A 91 10.13 10.31 -3.28
CA ARG A 91 9.66 9.92 -1.94
C ARG A 91 10.36 10.71 -0.84
N GLU A 92 11.68 10.97 -0.97
CA GLU A 92 12.37 11.84 -0.04
C GLU A 92 11.76 13.24 0.01
N GLN A 93 11.41 13.83 -1.14
CA GLN A 93 10.75 15.14 -1.18
C GLN A 93 9.37 15.09 -0.51
N ASP A 94 8.58 14.04 -0.80
CA ASP A 94 7.26 13.84 -0.20
C ASP A 94 7.31 13.79 1.34
N GLU A 95 8.36 13.19 1.90
CA GLU A 95 8.53 13.05 3.34
C GLU A 95 9.21 14.30 3.95
N LYS A 96 10.24 14.83 3.33
CA LYS A 96 11.06 15.93 3.88
C LYS A 96 10.41 17.30 3.79
N LEU A 97 9.69 17.60 2.69
CA LEU A 97 9.08 18.92 2.51
C LEU A 97 8.01 19.22 3.57
N PRO A 98 7.01 18.36 3.84
CA PRO A 98 6.05 18.64 4.90
C PRO A 98 6.69 18.76 6.28
N LEU A 99 7.72 17.96 6.60
CA LEU A 99 8.43 18.03 7.88
C LEU A 99 9.11 19.39 8.08
N ARG A 100 9.66 20.01 7.03
CA ARG A 100 10.24 21.35 7.10
C ARG A 100 9.22 22.43 7.48
N HIS A 101 7.95 22.19 7.19
CA HIS A 101 6.82 23.04 7.56
C HIS A 101 6.13 22.61 8.87
N GLY A 102 6.71 21.68 9.61
CA GLY A 102 6.13 21.16 10.86
C GLY A 102 4.90 20.28 10.66
N CYS A 103 4.72 19.70 9.47
CA CYS A 103 3.65 18.78 9.15
C CYS A 103 4.17 17.36 8.96
N VAL A 104 3.26 16.38 9.04
CA VAL A 104 3.58 14.96 8.83
C VAL A 104 4.21 14.75 7.47
N GLY A 105 5.43 14.22 7.45
CA GLY A 105 6.15 13.77 6.27
C GLY A 105 6.06 12.25 6.11
N GLN A 106 5.14 11.80 5.26
CA GLN A 106 4.88 10.38 5.03
C GLN A 106 4.48 10.15 3.56
N GLU A 107 4.93 9.04 2.98
CA GLU A 107 4.79 8.78 1.54
C GLU A 107 3.36 8.59 1.05
N THR A 108 2.43 8.17 1.93
CA THR A 108 1.05 7.81 1.51
C THR A 108 -0.02 8.56 2.29
N CYS A 109 0.36 9.30 3.33
CA CYS A 109 -0.55 10.08 4.18
C CYS A 109 -0.16 11.56 4.17
N GLY A 110 -1.10 12.44 4.48
CA GLY A 110 -0.85 13.88 4.53
C GLY A 110 -0.43 14.46 3.17
N CYS A 111 0.25 15.62 3.22
CA CYS A 111 0.69 16.33 2.01
C CYS A 111 1.66 15.51 1.14
N GLY A 112 2.52 14.70 1.76
CA GLY A 112 3.43 13.81 1.02
C GLY A 112 2.68 12.76 0.21
N GLY A 113 1.68 12.12 0.83
CA GLY A 113 0.79 11.20 0.12
C GLY A 113 0.01 11.88 -1.00
N MET A 114 -0.46 13.11 -0.78
CA MET A 114 -1.14 13.90 -1.81
C MET A 114 -0.22 14.19 -3.01
N ALA A 115 1.03 14.57 -2.75
CA ALA A 115 2.02 14.81 -3.80
C ALA A 115 2.33 13.55 -4.62
N TYR A 116 2.53 12.43 -3.94
CA TYR A 116 2.74 11.15 -4.61
C TYR A 116 1.49 10.72 -5.40
N GLY A 117 0.29 10.94 -4.86
CA GLY A 117 -0.97 10.65 -5.54
C GLY A 117 -1.09 11.38 -6.86
N MET A 118 -0.86 12.69 -6.88
CA MET A 118 -0.90 13.50 -8.11
C MET A 118 0.06 12.99 -9.18
N ARG A 119 1.25 12.53 -8.81
CA ARG A 119 2.20 11.90 -9.75
C ARG A 119 1.71 10.56 -10.31
N THR A 120 0.93 9.81 -9.53
CA THR A 120 0.53 8.44 -9.85
C THR A 120 -0.75 8.38 -10.70
N ILE A 121 -1.63 9.40 -10.62
CA ILE A 121 -2.94 9.42 -11.30
C ILE A 121 -2.80 9.11 -12.79
N PHE A 122 -2.12 9.96 -13.56
CA PHE A 122 -2.07 9.82 -15.03
C PHE A 122 -1.29 8.57 -15.49
N PRO A 123 -0.17 8.18 -14.89
CA PRO A 123 0.47 6.89 -15.19
C PRO A 123 -0.43 5.68 -14.94
N MET A 124 -1.27 5.70 -13.90
CA MET A 124 -2.23 4.64 -13.65
C MET A 124 -3.35 4.61 -14.70
N ILE A 125 -3.89 5.77 -15.08
CA ILE A 125 -4.89 5.86 -16.15
C ILE A 125 -4.32 5.35 -17.47
N LYS A 126 -3.07 5.71 -17.78
CA LYS A 126 -2.38 5.18 -18.97
C LYS A 126 -2.20 3.67 -18.90
N LEU A 127 -1.84 3.11 -17.75
CA LEU A 127 -1.74 1.66 -17.56
C LEU A 127 -3.09 0.99 -17.85
N ILE A 128 -4.20 1.54 -17.33
CA ILE A 128 -5.55 1.00 -17.59
C ILE A 128 -5.84 1.01 -19.09
N ASP A 129 -5.59 2.13 -19.79
CA ASP A 129 -5.82 2.27 -21.23
C ASP A 129 -5.00 1.25 -22.05
N ASP A 130 -3.74 1.05 -21.66
CA ASP A 130 -2.85 0.08 -22.30
C ASP A 130 -3.34 -1.37 -22.07
N VAL A 131 -3.78 -1.68 -20.85
CA VAL A 131 -4.33 -3.00 -20.50
C VAL A 131 -5.64 -3.25 -21.26
N GLU A 132 -6.57 -2.29 -21.30
CA GLU A 132 -7.82 -2.40 -22.06
C GLU A 132 -7.59 -2.65 -23.55
N LYS A 133 -6.50 -2.10 -24.08
CA LYS A 133 -6.15 -2.24 -25.50
C LYS A 133 -5.57 -3.62 -25.85
N TYR A 134 -4.77 -4.23 -24.98
CA TYR A 134 -3.95 -5.38 -25.32
C TYR A 134 -4.29 -6.66 -24.54
N ALA A 135 -4.84 -6.56 -23.35
CA ALA A 135 -5.13 -7.71 -22.50
C ALA A 135 -6.40 -8.47 -22.97
N LYS A 136 -6.66 -9.61 -22.36
CA LYS A 136 -7.92 -10.33 -22.55
C LYS A 136 -9.09 -9.46 -22.10
N LYS A 137 -10.28 -9.67 -22.68
CA LYS A 137 -11.48 -8.87 -22.34
C LYS A 137 -11.95 -9.06 -20.89
N ASP A 138 -11.64 -10.20 -20.30
CA ASP A 138 -11.99 -10.55 -18.93
C ASP A 138 -10.82 -10.35 -17.93
N TYR A 139 -9.83 -9.52 -18.31
CA TYR A 139 -8.69 -9.17 -17.46
C TYR A 139 -9.12 -8.63 -16.10
N TRP A 140 -8.20 -8.69 -15.14
CA TRP A 140 -8.26 -7.93 -13.90
C TRP A 140 -6.96 -7.18 -13.66
N ILE A 141 -7.06 -5.91 -13.27
CA ILE A 141 -5.95 -5.16 -12.70
C ILE A 141 -6.09 -5.25 -11.18
N LEU A 142 -5.04 -5.73 -10.51
CA LEU A 142 -4.93 -5.69 -9.07
C LEU A 142 -3.91 -4.60 -8.70
N ASN A 143 -4.43 -3.47 -8.22
CA ASN A 143 -3.60 -2.30 -7.96
C ASN A 143 -3.07 -2.29 -6.52
N TYR A 144 -1.76 -2.34 -6.41
CA TYR A 144 -0.97 -2.21 -5.18
C TYR A 144 -0.18 -0.90 -5.14
N SER A 145 -0.35 -0.04 -6.16
CA SER A 145 0.32 1.27 -6.22
C SER A 145 -0.31 2.24 -5.24
N ASN A 146 0.54 2.95 -4.53
CA ASN A 146 0.14 3.94 -3.54
C ASN A 146 0.15 5.38 -4.11
N PRO A 147 -0.54 6.31 -3.44
CA PRO A 147 -1.53 6.14 -2.35
C PRO A 147 -2.84 5.58 -2.90
N ALA A 148 -3.21 4.39 -2.42
CA ALA A 148 -4.32 3.65 -3.03
C ALA A 148 -5.68 4.37 -2.92
N ALA A 149 -5.93 5.18 -1.89
CA ALA A 149 -7.13 6.00 -1.77
C ALA A 149 -7.27 7.00 -2.94
N ILE A 150 -6.24 7.81 -3.18
CA ILE A 150 -6.23 8.83 -4.25
C ILE A 150 -6.28 8.17 -5.63
N VAL A 151 -5.46 7.11 -5.83
CA VAL A 151 -5.41 6.37 -7.10
C VAL A 151 -6.76 5.72 -7.40
N SER A 152 -7.41 5.10 -6.40
CA SER A 152 -8.72 4.47 -6.59
C SER A 152 -9.81 5.48 -6.94
N GLU A 153 -9.83 6.66 -6.31
CA GLU A 153 -10.76 7.74 -6.64
C GLU A 153 -10.54 8.24 -8.07
N ALA A 154 -9.29 8.40 -8.50
CA ALA A 154 -8.97 8.78 -9.87
C ALA A 154 -9.43 7.71 -10.88
N CYS A 155 -9.20 6.43 -10.59
CA CYS A 155 -9.66 5.32 -11.44
C CYS A 155 -11.20 5.30 -11.54
N ARG A 156 -11.91 5.42 -10.40
CA ARG A 156 -13.37 5.50 -10.36
C ARG A 156 -13.89 6.65 -11.23
N LYS A 157 -13.28 7.84 -11.10
CA LYS A 157 -13.72 9.05 -11.82
C LYS A 157 -13.41 9.00 -13.32
N LEU A 158 -12.21 8.55 -13.70
CA LEU A 158 -11.71 8.64 -15.07
C LEU A 158 -11.90 7.37 -15.89
N ARG A 159 -11.98 6.21 -15.25
CA ARG A 159 -12.16 4.90 -15.88
C ARG A 159 -13.17 4.02 -15.11
N PRO A 160 -14.42 4.48 -14.96
CA PRO A 160 -15.43 3.81 -14.10
C PRO A 160 -15.81 2.39 -14.54
N LYS A 161 -15.43 1.99 -15.75
CA LYS A 161 -15.70 0.65 -16.29
C LYS A 161 -14.50 -0.28 -16.25
N ALA A 162 -13.33 0.22 -15.83
CA ALA A 162 -12.12 -0.61 -15.75
C ALA A 162 -12.30 -1.74 -14.73
N ARG A 163 -11.82 -2.93 -15.09
CA ARG A 163 -11.80 -4.09 -14.19
C ARG A 163 -10.57 -3.99 -13.30
N ILE A 164 -10.66 -3.15 -12.27
CA ILE A 164 -9.59 -2.89 -11.32
C ILE A 164 -10.08 -3.08 -9.89
N ILE A 165 -9.27 -3.75 -9.07
CA ILE A 165 -9.44 -3.84 -7.62
C ILE A 165 -8.21 -3.21 -6.98
N ASN A 166 -8.44 -2.24 -6.10
CA ASN A 166 -7.39 -1.60 -5.33
C ASN A 166 -7.26 -2.31 -3.98
N ILE A 167 -6.04 -2.60 -3.56
CA ILE A 167 -5.75 -3.37 -2.35
C ILE A 167 -4.62 -2.74 -1.54
N CYS A 168 -4.62 -3.00 -0.25
CA CYS A 168 -3.57 -2.62 0.67
C CYS A 168 -3.27 -3.79 1.63
N ASP A 169 -2.00 -4.00 1.95
CA ASP A 169 -1.56 -5.05 2.87
C ASP A 169 -1.53 -4.60 4.33
N MET A 170 -1.62 -3.30 4.61
CA MET A 170 -1.51 -2.79 5.98
C MET A 170 -2.53 -3.39 6.95
N PRO A 171 -3.84 -3.46 6.64
CA PRO A 171 -4.78 -4.12 7.55
C PRO A 171 -4.46 -5.59 7.77
N ILE A 172 -3.91 -6.27 6.75
CA ILE A 172 -3.51 -7.68 6.86
C ILE A 172 -2.26 -7.81 7.75
N ALA A 173 -1.30 -6.89 7.62
CA ALA A 173 -0.14 -6.84 8.51
C ALA A 173 -0.54 -6.58 9.97
N ILE A 174 -1.59 -5.78 10.22
CA ILE A 174 -2.14 -5.60 11.57
C ILE A 174 -2.69 -6.93 12.10
N ILE A 175 -3.44 -7.68 11.30
CA ILE A 175 -3.93 -9.01 11.69
C ILE A 175 -2.78 -9.98 11.96
N ASP A 176 -1.68 -9.92 11.20
CA ASP A 176 -0.49 -10.73 11.46
C ASP A 176 0.13 -10.41 12.84
N VAL A 177 0.19 -9.13 13.17
CA VAL A 177 0.68 -8.66 14.48
C VAL A 177 -0.29 -9.08 15.60
N VAL A 178 -1.60 -8.97 15.37
CA VAL A 178 -2.63 -9.46 16.32
C VAL A 178 -2.48 -10.96 16.54
N ALA A 179 -2.32 -11.75 15.49
CA ALA A 179 -2.10 -13.20 15.60
C ALA A 179 -0.87 -13.50 16.47
N ALA A 180 0.25 -12.82 16.21
CA ALA A 180 1.47 -12.99 16.98
C ALA A 180 1.31 -12.55 18.45
N ALA A 181 0.67 -11.43 18.71
CA ALA A 181 0.40 -10.92 20.06
C ALA A 181 -0.52 -11.87 20.86
N MET A 182 -1.43 -12.56 20.20
CA MET A 182 -2.37 -13.52 20.81
C MET A 182 -1.87 -14.97 20.77
N GLY A 183 -0.68 -15.25 20.21
CA GLY A 183 -0.11 -16.60 20.10
C GLY A 183 -0.85 -17.50 19.11
N ILE A 184 -1.56 -16.92 18.13
CA ILE A 184 -2.33 -17.64 17.11
C ILE A 184 -1.39 -18.08 15.98
N GLN A 185 -1.32 -19.38 15.69
CA GLN A 185 -0.45 -19.93 14.65
C GLN A 185 -1.07 -19.79 13.25
N ASN A 186 -2.38 -20.02 13.11
CA ASN A 186 -3.08 -19.94 11.84
C ASN A 186 -3.91 -18.67 11.74
N LYS A 187 -3.28 -17.59 11.26
CA LYS A 187 -3.95 -16.29 11.07
C LYS A 187 -5.14 -16.33 10.09
N LYS A 188 -5.21 -17.33 9.19
CA LYS A 188 -6.32 -17.46 8.23
C LYS A 188 -7.65 -17.83 8.92
N GLU A 189 -7.61 -18.30 10.16
CA GLU A 189 -8.81 -18.57 10.97
C GLU A 189 -9.32 -17.37 11.75
N ILE A 190 -8.58 -16.24 11.72
CA ILE A 190 -9.04 -14.98 12.31
C ILE A 190 -10.10 -14.37 11.39
N VAL A 191 -11.27 -14.17 11.93
CA VAL A 191 -12.37 -13.43 11.28
C VAL A 191 -12.41 -12.03 11.85
N TYR A 192 -12.37 -11.03 10.99
CA TYR A 192 -12.42 -9.64 11.43
C TYR A 192 -13.40 -8.84 10.61
N ASP A 193 -13.93 -7.76 11.19
CA ASP A 193 -14.68 -6.75 10.47
C ASP A 193 -13.97 -5.41 10.54
N TYR A 194 -14.07 -4.65 9.45
CA TYR A 194 -13.29 -3.42 9.24
C TYR A 194 -14.12 -2.43 8.42
N PHE A 195 -13.92 -1.16 8.68
CA PHE A 195 -14.37 -0.09 7.81
C PHE A 195 -13.40 1.08 7.82
N GLY A 196 -13.35 1.79 6.71
CA GLY A 196 -12.50 2.98 6.61
C GLY A 196 -12.36 3.48 5.18
N LEU A 197 -11.41 4.40 5.04
CA LEU A 197 -10.73 4.69 3.79
C LEU A 197 -9.37 4.00 3.83
N ASN A 198 -8.68 3.87 2.71
CA ASN A 198 -7.34 3.30 2.74
C ASN A 198 -6.41 4.10 3.67
N HIS A 199 -5.70 3.42 4.54
CA HIS A 199 -4.85 3.98 5.61
C HIS A 199 -5.62 4.81 6.68
N PHE A 200 -6.94 4.73 6.69
CA PHE A 200 -7.79 5.55 7.55
C PHE A 200 -9.03 4.77 7.99
N GLY A 201 -8.86 3.77 8.84
CA GLY A 201 -9.96 2.87 9.18
C GLY A 201 -9.81 2.17 10.54
N TRP A 202 -10.77 1.30 10.85
CA TRP A 202 -10.90 0.66 12.15
C TRP A 202 -11.41 -0.77 12.04
N PHE A 203 -10.79 -1.67 12.83
CA PHE A 203 -11.35 -2.99 13.09
C PHE A 203 -12.43 -2.87 14.17
N THR A 204 -13.64 -3.32 13.87
CA THR A 204 -14.78 -3.30 14.79
C THR A 204 -14.92 -4.60 15.56
N SER A 205 -14.48 -5.71 14.98
CA SER A 205 -14.40 -7.00 15.64
C SER A 205 -13.23 -7.80 15.11
N ILE A 206 -12.60 -8.58 15.97
CA ILE A 206 -11.56 -9.56 15.62
C ILE A 206 -11.88 -10.82 16.43
N GLN A 207 -12.16 -11.93 15.75
CA GLN A 207 -12.60 -13.17 16.36
C GLN A 207 -11.69 -14.33 15.93
N TYR A 208 -11.49 -15.27 16.85
CA TYR A 208 -10.79 -16.50 16.59
C TYR A 208 -11.56 -17.65 17.22
N HIS A 209 -11.98 -18.64 16.42
CA HIS A 209 -12.82 -19.77 16.86
C HIS A 209 -14.08 -19.35 17.64
N GLY A 210 -14.69 -18.22 17.26
CA GLY A 210 -15.88 -17.66 17.90
C GLY A 210 -15.61 -16.84 19.16
N GLU A 211 -14.36 -16.75 19.60
CA GLU A 211 -13.98 -15.88 20.72
C GLU A 211 -13.69 -14.46 20.22
N ASP A 212 -14.25 -13.44 20.86
CA ASP A 212 -13.89 -12.04 20.63
C ASP A 212 -12.53 -11.72 21.25
N LEU A 213 -11.56 -11.37 20.39
CA LEU A 213 -10.19 -11.02 20.81
C LEU A 213 -10.05 -9.58 21.31
N MET A 214 -11.01 -8.69 21.05
CA MET A 214 -10.88 -7.27 21.38
C MET A 214 -10.61 -7.00 22.86
N PRO A 215 -11.23 -7.70 23.84
CA PRO A 215 -10.90 -7.52 25.26
C PRO A 215 -9.45 -7.92 25.59
N LYS A 216 -8.97 -9.03 25.04
CA LYS A 216 -7.59 -9.50 25.24
C LYS A 216 -6.56 -8.56 24.60
N LEU A 217 -6.86 -8.07 23.40
CA LEU A 217 -6.03 -7.09 22.70
C LEU A 217 -5.90 -5.78 23.48
N ARG A 218 -7.00 -5.26 24.00
CA ARG A 218 -6.98 -4.06 24.86
C ARG A 218 -6.11 -4.27 26.10
N ALA A 219 -6.23 -5.42 26.77
CA ALA A 219 -5.39 -5.74 27.92
C ALA A 219 -3.91 -5.84 27.54
N TYR A 220 -3.58 -6.52 26.43
CA TYR A 220 -2.24 -6.65 25.92
C TYR A 220 -1.61 -5.29 25.58
N ILE A 221 -2.32 -4.45 24.83
CA ILE A 221 -1.85 -3.12 24.42
C ILE A 221 -1.62 -2.23 25.65
N LYS A 222 -2.52 -2.28 26.62
CA LYS A 222 -2.40 -1.52 27.88
C LYS A 222 -1.17 -1.93 28.69
N GLU A 223 -0.90 -3.23 28.79
CA GLU A 223 0.25 -3.77 29.53
C GLU A 223 1.57 -3.45 28.83
N ASN A 224 1.64 -3.69 27.51
CA ASN A 224 2.88 -3.55 26.73
C ASN A 224 3.11 -2.14 26.19
N LYS A 225 2.10 -1.25 26.21
CA LYS A 225 2.10 0.11 25.65
C LYS A 225 2.44 0.14 24.14
N ILE A 226 2.19 -0.94 23.45
CA ILE A 226 2.37 -1.13 22.01
C ILE A 226 1.65 -2.43 21.59
N LEU A 227 1.09 -2.48 20.38
CA LEU A 227 0.54 -3.72 19.83
C LEU A 227 1.63 -4.69 19.36
N LEU A 228 2.77 -4.17 18.90
CA LEU A 228 3.83 -4.95 18.27
C LEU A 228 4.54 -5.89 19.26
N PRO A 229 4.51 -7.22 19.08
CA PRO A 229 5.17 -8.17 19.97
C PRO A 229 6.71 -8.03 19.96
N GLU A 230 7.36 -8.42 21.06
CA GLU A 230 8.82 -8.36 21.19
C GLU A 230 9.55 -9.16 20.10
N SER A 231 8.96 -10.27 19.64
CA SER A 231 9.49 -11.07 18.53
C SER A 231 9.59 -10.28 17.22
N TYR A 232 8.59 -9.42 16.94
CA TYR A 232 8.59 -8.51 15.79
C TYR A 232 9.59 -7.36 15.99
N LEU A 233 9.70 -6.83 17.21
CA LEU A 233 10.69 -5.79 17.52
C LEU A 233 12.12 -6.30 17.31
N LYS A 234 12.41 -7.54 17.67
CA LYS A 234 13.71 -8.18 17.43
C LYS A 234 13.96 -8.43 15.93
N GLY A 235 12.95 -8.87 15.19
CA GLY A 235 13.02 -9.04 13.74
C GLY A 235 13.15 -7.72 12.97
N MET A 236 12.53 -6.65 13.47
CA MET A 236 12.66 -5.30 12.95
C MET A 236 14.00 -4.63 13.26
N GLY A 237 14.85 -5.23 14.11
CA GLY A 237 16.22 -4.77 14.32
C GLY A 237 17.04 -4.69 13.03
N ALA A 238 16.66 -5.45 12.01
CA ALA A 238 17.17 -5.32 10.64
C ALA A 238 16.52 -4.14 9.85
N LEU A 239 15.46 -3.53 10.39
CA LEU A 239 14.75 -2.38 9.80
C LEU A 239 14.99 -1.08 10.58
N THR A 240 15.62 -1.15 11.75
CA THR A 240 16.10 0.03 12.46
C THR A 240 17.41 0.46 11.82
N SER A 241 17.49 1.71 11.36
CA SER A 241 18.67 2.22 10.68
C SER A 241 19.93 2.00 11.54
N SER A 242 20.90 1.27 11.01
CA SER A 242 22.25 1.16 11.58
C SER A 242 23.04 2.47 11.47
N SER A 243 22.50 3.46 10.78
CA SER A 243 23.14 4.73 10.43
C SER A 243 22.84 5.89 11.37
N SER A 244 21.82 5.79 12.26
CA SER A 244 21.68 6.83 13.27
C SER A 244 22.87 6.76 14.25
N GLN A 245 23.67 7.80 14.29
CA GLN A 245 24.75 7.96 15.28
C GLN A 245 24.23 7.91 16.74
N ASN A 246 22.92 7.90 16.91
CA ASN A 246 22.20 7.68 18.17
C ASN A 246 21.61 6.27 18.20
N ARG A 247 22.39 5.30 18.66
CA ARG A 247 21.98 3.90 18.88
C ARG A 247 20.80 3.69 19.85
N HIS A 248 20.16 4.76 20.31
CA HIS A 248 19.03 4.77 21.25
C HIS A 248 17.72 5.30 20.65
N THR A 249 17.71 5.78 19.42
CA THR A 249 16.47 6.18 18.73
C THR A 249 15.88 4.97 18.03
N LYS A 250 14.67 4.61 18.43
CA LYS A 250 13.83 3.65 17.74
C LYS A 250 13.46 4.23 16.37
N GLY A 251 13.47 3.43 15.30
CA GLY A 251 13.14 3.91 13.95
C GLY A 251 11.72 4.46 13.84
N SER A 252 11.45 5.21 12.79
CA SER A 252 10.15 5.87 12.54
C SER A 252 8.96 4.88 12.66
N TRP A 253 9.14 3.65 12.21
CA TRP A 253 8.14 2.59 12.24
C TRP A 253 7.70 2.17 13.65
N TYR A 254 8.60 2.23 14.64
CA TYR A 254 8.24 1.98 16.03
C TYR A 254 7.20 2.97 16.55
N TYR A 255 7.33 4.25 16.22
CA TYR A 255 6.42 5.30 16.69
C TYR A 255 5.03 5.17 16.05
N VAL A 256 4.95 4.63 14.84
CA VAL A 256 3.67 4.31 14.19
C VAL A 256 2.88 3.30 15.02
N TRP A 257 3.51 2.19 15.44
CA TRP A 257 2.87 1.17 16.26
C TRP A 257 2.62 1.59 17.72
N LYS A 258 3.48 2.46 18.26
CA LYS A 258 3.27 3.03 19.59
C LYS A 258 2.04 3.93 19.65
N GLY A 259 1.78 4.68 18.59
CA GLY A 259 0.63 5.58 18.51
C GLY A 259 -0.72 4.86 18.63
N GLU A 260 -0.82 3.59 18.23
CA GLU A 260 -2.05 2.80 18.46
C GLU A 260 -2.40 2.66 19.93
N TYR A 261 -1.41 2.46 20.82
CA TYR A 261 -1.63 2.40 22.25
C TYR A 261 -2.32 3.67 22.76
N GLU A 262 -1.79 4.84 22.38
CA GLU A 262 -2.31 6.13 22.84
C GLU A 262 -3.71 6.42 22.27
N ILE A 263 -4.00 6.00 21.04
CA ILE A 263 -5.33 6.09 20.46
C ILE A 263 -6.29 5.15 21.20
N MET A 264 -5.90 3.90 21.43
CA MET A 264 -6.74 2.90 22.12
C MET A 264 -6.96 3.23 23.61
N GLU A 265 -6.05 3.94 24.25
CA GLU A 265 -6.22 4.40 25.63
C GLU A 265 -7.35 5.43 25.75
N ASN A 266 -7.51 6.28 24.73
CA ASN A 266 -8.53 7.32 24.69
C ASN A 266 -9.83 6.90 23.97
N PHE A 267 -9.71 6.03 22.95
CA PHE A 267 -10.83 5.54 22.12
C PHE A 267 -10.80 4.00 22.02
N PRO A 268 -11.14 3.27 23.11
CA PRO A 268 -10.91 1.83 23.21
C PRO A 268 -11.92 0.96 22.45
N GLU A 269 -12.93 1.54 21.80
CA GLU A 269 -14.02 0.79 21.18
C GLU A 269 -13.55 -0.06 20.01
N TYR A 270 -12.72 0.53 19.10
CA TYR A 270 -12.23 -0.11 17.89
C TYR A 270 -10.70 -0.12 17.84
N LEU A 271 -10.11 -1.17 17.24
CA LEU A 271 -8.68 -1.18 16.95
C LEU A 271 -8.43 -0.30 15.71
N PRO A 272 -7.66 0.80 15.82
CA PRO A 272 -7.39 1.67 14.67
C PRO A 272 -6.42 1.01 13.69
N ASN A 273 -6.48 1.41 12.42
CA ASN A 273 -5.37 1.23 11.50
C ASN A 273 -4.17 2.05 12.02
N THR A 274 -2.98 1.46 12.03
CA THR A 274 -1.75 2.11 12.55
C THR A 274 -1.51 3.50 11.94
N TYR A 275 -1.92 3.71 10.69
CA TYR A 275 -1.72 4.99 10.01
C TYR A 275 -2.64 6.11 10.50
N LEU A 276 -3.68 5.80 11.28
CA LEU A 276 -4.46 6.83 11.97
C LEU A 276 -3.61 7.67 12.94
N ASN A 277 -2.49 7.13 13.39
CA ASN A 277 -1.51 7.87 14.19
C ASN A 277 -1.04 9.17 13.49
N TYR A 278 -0.80 9.14 12.19
CA TYR A 278 -0.39 10.33 11.42
C TYR A 278 -1.42 11.46 11.45
N TYR A 279 -2.70 11.11 11.60
CA TYR A 279 -3.81 12.07 11.58
C TYR A 279 -4.27 12.49 12.98
N LEU A 280 -4.24 11.58 13.94
CA LEU A 280 -4.73 11.83 15.29
C LEU A 280 -3.65 12.34 16.24
N GLN A 281 -2.37 12.06 15.91
CA GLN A 281 -1.20 12.44 16.69
C GLN A 281 -0.11 13.06 15.80
N ALA A 282 -0.54 13.94 14.88
CA ALA A 282 0.35 14.54 13.89
C ALA A 282 1.53 15.28 14.52
N LYS A 283 1.30 16.01 15.61
CA LYS A 283 2.34 16.77 16.31
C LYS A 283 3.39 15.86 16.91
N GLU A 284 2.97 14.83 17.63
CA GLU A 284 3.83 13.84 18.28
C GLU A 284 4.67 13.09 17.24
N PHE A 285 4.08 12.76 16.08
CA PHE A 285 4.82 12.15 14.98
C PHE A 285 5.90 13.08 14.44
N VAL A 286 5.61 14.35 14.22
CA VAL A 286 6.58 15.35 13.73
C VAL A 286 7.72 15.54 14.72
N GLU A 287 7.43 15.61 16.03
CA GLU A 287 8.44 15.76 17.08
C GLU A 287 9.44 14.59 17.15
N HIS A 288 9.05 13.39 16.69
CA HIS A 288 9.89 12.20 16.63
C HIS A 288 10.52 11.96 15.25
N SER A 289 10.28 12.83 14.27
CA SER A 289 10.78 12.71 12.91
C SER A 289 12.05 13.53 12.69
N ASP A 290 12.96 13.01 11.87
CA ASP A 290 14.13 13.77 11.41
C ASP A 290 13.90 14.23 9.96
N PRO A 291 13.78 15.56 9.70
CA PRO A 291 13.55 16.06 8.33
C PRO A 291 14.76 15.86 7.40
N ASN A 292 15.92 15.47 7.92
CA ASN A 292 17.11 15.17 7.12
C ASN A 292 17.27 13.68 6.81
N HIS A 293 16.68 12.81 7.64
CA HIS A 293 16.77 11.35 7.50
C HIS A 293 15.41 10.70 7.79
N THR A 294 14.63 10.52 6.74
CA THR A 294 13.26 10.01 6.81
C THR A 294 13.18 8.51 6.52
N ARG A 295 11.98 7.96 6.54
CA ARG A 295 11.74 6.56 6.19
C ARG A 295 12.21 6.21 4.77
N ALA A 296 12.19 7.15 3.83
CA ALA A 296 12.74 6.95 2.49
C ALA A 296 14.23 6.54 2.58
N ASN A 297 15.01 7.31 3.32
CA ASN A 297 16.43 7.03 3.52
C ASN A 297 16.68 5.69 4.24
N GLU A 298 15.90 5.39 5.30
CA GLU A 298 15.98 4.09 5.98
C GLU A 298 15.78 2.91 5.01
N VAL A 299 14.83 3.02 4.08
CA VAL A 299 14.52 1.96 3.12
C VAL A 299 15.62 1.84 2.05
N GLU A 300 16.16 2.97 1.55
CA GLU A 300 17.23 2.95 0.56
C GLU A 300 18.52 2.34 1.13
N GLU A 301 18.88 2.74 2.35
CA GLU A 301 20.10 2.28 3.04
C GLU A 301 20.03 0.80 3.47
N THR A 302 18.83 0.25 3.59
CA THR A 302 18.62 -1.14 4.04
C THR A 302 18.07 -2.04 2.94
N ARG A 303 16.75 -2.07 2.75
CA ARG A 303 16.08 -3.01 1.84
C ARG A 303 16.56 -2.89 0.39
N GLU A 304 16.63 -1.65 -0.13
CA GLU A 304 17.08 -1.41 -1.50
C GLU A 304 18.53 -1.84 -1.65
N LYS A 305 19.40 -1.28 -0.82
CA LYS A 305 20.84 -1.55 -0.87
C LYS A 305 21.13 -3.04 -0.71
N ASN A 306 20.55 -3.71 0.30
CA ASN A 306 20.82 -5.11 0.56
C ASN A 306 20.40 -6.01 -0.62
N LEU A 307 19.25 -5.74 -1.23
CA LEU A 307 18.80 -6.50 -2.39
C LEU A 307 19.78 -6.35 -3.57
N PHE A 308 20.13 -5.12 -3.92
CA PHE A 308 20.98 -4.89 -5.10
C PHE A 308 22.44 -5.29 -4.87
N ASP A 309 22.99 -5.11 -3.68
CA ASP A 309 24.31 -5.61 -3.32
C ASP A 309 24.37 -7.15 -3.40
N GLY A 310 23.35 -7.84 -2.91
CA GLY A 310 23.23 -9.28 -2.98
C GLY A 310 23.11 -9.80 -4.42
N ILE A 311 22.35 -9.10 -5.28
CA ILE A 311 22.27 -9.41 -6.71
C ILE A 311 23.62 -9.23 -7.38
N ASP A 312 24.29 -8.10 -7.15
CA ASP A 312 25.60 -7.79 -7.74
C ASP A 312 26.68 -8.79 -7.26
N HIS A 313 26.59 -9.26 -6.01
CA HIS A 313 27.45 -10.33 -5.50
C HIS A 313 27.20 -11.64 -6.25
N TYR A 314 25.95 -12.08 -6.36
CA TYR A 314 25.59 -13.29 -7.11
C TYR A 314 26.07 -13.25 -8.58
N LEU A 315 25.86 -12.12 -9.26
CA LEU A 315 26.29 -11.97 -10.65
C LEU A 315 27.82 -12.08 -10.83
N LYS A 316 28.59 -11.73 -9.80
CA LYS A 316 30.06 -11.80 -9.82
C LYS A 316 30.61 -13.17 -9.41
N THR A 317 29.98 -13.84 -8.46
CA THR A 317 30.53 -15.02 -7.79
C THR A 317 29.75 -16.30 -8.05
N GLY A 318 28.48 -16.19 -8.43
CA GLY A 318 27.53 -17.33 -8.46
C GLY A 318 27.05 -17.78 -7.09
N GLU A 319 27.48 -17.12 -6.00
CA GLU A 319 27.09 -17.47 -4.64
C GLU A 319 25.74 -16.83 -4.26
N VAL A 320 24.81 -17.65 -3.76
CA VAL A 320 23.47 -17.22 -3.36
C VAL A 320 23.49 -16.69 -1.93
N ASP A 321 23.16 -15.40 -1.76
CA ASP A 321 22.85 -14.86 -0.44
C ASP A 321 21.38 -15.15 -0.06
N ALA A 322 21.18 -15.83 1.07
CA ALA A 322 19.87 -16.25 1.51
C ALA A 322 18.89 -15.07 1.74
N ASN A 323 19.39 -13.93 2.23
CA ASN A 323 18.54 -12.76 2.48
C ASN A 323 18.05 -12.11 1.18
N THR A 324 18.80 -12.25 0.10
CA THR A 324 18.47 -11.71 -1.22
C THR A 324 17.57 -12.64 -2.01
N PHE A 325 17.86 -13.92 -2.04
CA PHE A 325 17.24 -14.88 -2.96
C PHE A 325 16.05 -15.63 -2.35
N TYR A 326 16.06 -15.93 -1.05
CA TYR A 326 14.91 -16.55 -0.40
C TYR A 326 13.89 -15.49 0.02
N ALA A 327 13.21 -14.94 -0.98
CA ALA A 327 12.15 -13.96 -0.76
C ALA A 327 11.02 -14.56 0.11
N GLY A 328 10.51 -13.76 1.03
CA GLY A 328 9.26 -14.08 1.73
C GLY A 328 8.05 -14.03 0.80
N SER A 329 6.95 -14.64 1.20
CA SER A 329 5.69 -14.65 0.43
C SER A 329 4.91 -13.35 0.64
N HIS A 330 5.44 -12.21 0.20
CA HIS A 330 4.76 -10.91 0.30
C HIS A 330 3.54 -10.76 -0.62
N GLY A 331 3.37 -11.69 -1.56
CA GLY A 331 2.29 -11.65 -2.55
C GLY A 331 1.12 -12.58 -2.25
N ASP A 332 1.07 -13.23 -1.08
CA ASP A 332 0.04 -14.23 -0.78
C ASP A 332 -1.37 -13.66 -0.93
N TRP A 333 -1.60 -12.45 -0.41
CA TRP A 333 -2.89 -11.78 -0.48
C TRP A 333 -3.34 -11.53 -1.93
N ILE A 334 -2.46 -11.01 -2.79
CA ILE A 334 -2.80 -10.73 -4.19
C ILE A 334 -2.95 -12.03 -5.01
N ALA A 335 -2.17 -13.05 -4.69
CA ALA A 335 -2.27 -14.36 -5.33
C ALA A 335 -3.58 -15.09 -4.93
N ASP A 336 -3.95 -15.06 -3.63
CA ASP A 336 -5.23 -15.58 -3.13
C ASP A 336 -6.43 -14.81 -3.77
N LEU A 337 -6.33 -13.49 -3.91
CA LEU A 337 -7.34 -12.65 -4.56
C LEU A 337 -7.49 -13.03 -6.05
N SER A 338 -6.38 -13.26 -6.75
CA SER A 338 -6.39 -13.70 -8.15
C SER A 338 -7.04 -15.07 -8.30
N ALA A 339 -6.76 -16.00 -7.40
CA ALA A 339 -7.37 -17.33 -7.38
C ALA A 339 -8.89 -17.22 -7.13
N ALA A 340 -9.32 -16.34 -6.23
CA ALA A 340 -10.74 -16.12 -5.98
C ALA A 340 -11.48 -15.55 -7.20
N LEU A 341 -10.88 -14.58 -7.91
CA LEU A 341 -11.42 -14.03 -9.15
C LEU A 341 -11.49 -15.08 -10.27
N LYS A 342 -10.42 -15.86 -10.45
CA LYS A 342 -10.37 -16.90 -11.51
C LYS A 342 -11.38 -18.02 -11.25
N ASN A 343 -11.42 -18.54 -10.02
CA ASN A 343 -12.11 -19.77 -9.67
C ASN A 343 -13.51 -19.54 -9.05
N ASP A 344 -13.96 -18.27 -8.97
CA ASP A 344 -15.27 -17.87 -8.40
C ASP A 344 -15.52 -18.38 -6.97
N THR A 345 -14.51 -18.37 -6.13
CA THR A 345 -14.56 -19.04 -4.81
C THR A 345 -15.44 -18.31 -3.80
N LYS A 346 -15.81 -17.07 -4.05
CA LYS A 346 -16.52 -16.19 -3.09
C LYS A 346 -15.78 -16.05 -1.76
N ALA A 347 -14.46 -16.14 -1.78
CA ALA A 347 -13.65 -15.91 -0.58
C ALA A 347 -13.74 -14.45 -0.14
N ARG A 348 -13.61 -14.24 1.17
CA ARG A 348 -13.73 -12.92 1.79
C ARG A 348 -12.39 -12.21 1.80
N PHE A 349 -12.37 -10.98 1.27
CA PHE A 349 -11.20 -10.10 1.23
C PHE A 349 -11.54 -8.71 1.74
N LEU A 350 -10.54 -8.00 2.25
CA LEU A 350 -10.62 -6.56 2.48
C LEU A 350 -10.07 -5.84 1.24
N ILE A 351 -10.86 -4.96 0.65
CA ILE A 351 -10.53 -4.27 -0.59
C ILE A 351 -10.96 -2.80 -0.55
N ILE A 352 -10.34 -1.99 -1.41
CA ILE A 352 -10.75 -0.60 -1.63
C ILE A 352 -11.71 -0.58 -2.82
N THR A 353 -12.94 -0.15 -2.57
CA THR A 353 -14.04 -0.19 -3.54
C THR A 353 -14.99 0.98 -3.37
N GLU A 354 -15.81 1.23 -4.37
CA GLU A 354 -16.88 2.22 -4.28
C GLU A 354 -17.95 1.79 -3.26
N ASN A 355 -18.39 2.70 -2.41
CA ASN A 355 -19.33 2.44 -1.31
C ASN A 355 -20.67 1.85 -1.78
N ARG A 356 -21.27 2.44 -2.79
CA ARG A 356 -22.58 2.02 -3.35
C ARG A 356 -23.67 1.75 -2.31
N GLY A 357 -23.58 2.45 -1.16
CA GLY A 357 -24.53 2.32 -0.06
C GLY A 357 -24.16 1.22 0.95
N ALA A 358 -23.03 0.57 0.84
CA ALA A 358 -22.57 -0.44 1.81
C ALA A 358 -22.38 0.17 3.22
N ILE A 359 -21.98 1.43 3.31
CA ILE A 359 -22.02 2.27 4.52
C ILE A 359 -23.11 3.33 4.28
N PRO A 360 -24.30 3.22 4.90
CA PRO A 360 -25.46 4.07 4.54
C PRO A 360 -25.25 5.55 4.79
N ASN A 361 -24.46 5.93 5.80
CA ASN A 361 -24.17 7.33 6.14
C ASN A 361 -22.86 7.87 5.53
N MET A 362 -22.33 7.23 4.48
CA MET A 362 -21.24 7.73 3.64
C MET A 362 -21.73 7.99 2.21
N PRO A 363 -21.10 8.90 1.45
CA PRO A 363 -21.47 9.14 0.05
C PRO A 363 -21.47 7.87 -0.78
N TYR A 364 -22.42 7.74 -1.70
CA TYR A 364 -22.59 6.56 -2.54
C TYR A 364 -21.33 6.27 -3.39
N ASP A 365 -20.67 7.32 -3.86
CA ASP A 365 -19.47 7.30 -4.69
C ASP A 365 -18.15 7.41 -3.90
N ALA A 366 -18.17 7.24 -2.57
CA ALA A 366 -16.95 7.22 -1.77
C ALA A 366 -16.13 5.96 -2.07
N MET A 367 -14.82 6.11 -2.24
CA MET A 367 -13.91 4.97 -2.23
C MET A 367 -13.64 4.58 -0.77
N VAL A 368 -14.11 3.41 -0.37
CA VAL A 368 -14.04 2.88 1.01
C VAL A 368 -13.26 1.58 1.05
N GLU A 369 -12.67 1.28 2.19
CA GLU A 369 -11.99 -0.01 2.44
C GLU A 369 -12.90 -0.88 3.32
N LEU A 370 -13.44 -1.94 2.72
CA LEU A 370 -14.44 -2.83 3.30
C LEU A 370 -14.20 -4.29 2.96
N PRO A 371 -14.68 -5.22 3.81
CA PRO A 371 -14.78 -6.62 3.44
C PRO A 371 -15.74 -6.83 2.26
N ALA A 372 -15.33 -7.72 1.36
CA ALA A 372 -16.12 -8.12 0.21
C ALA A 372 -15.93 -9.61 -0.08
N TYR A 373 -16.95 -10.25 -0.66
CA TYR A 373 -16.81 -11.56 -1.26
C TYR A 373 -16.32 -11.41 -2.70
N ILE A 374 -15.28 -12.15 -3.05
CA ILE A 374 -14.64 -12.03 -4.37
C ILE A 374 -14.97 -13.24 -5.23
N GLY A 375 -15.57 -12.97 -6.37
CA GLY A 375 -15.86 -13.96 -7.39
C GLY A 375 -15.52 -13.46 -8.79
N LYS A 376 -15.78 -14.27 -9.81
CA LYS A 376 -15.42 -14.02 -11.22
C LYS A 376 -15.90 -12.66 -11.75
N ASN A 377 -17.04 -12.19 -11.25
CA ASN A 377 -17.62 -10.91 -11.66
C ASN A 377 -17.04 -9.70 -10.89
N GLY A 378 -16.12 -9.93 -9.99
CA GLY A 378 -15.52 -8.92 -9.10
C GLY A 378 -16.10 -8.95 -7.69
N PRO A 379 -15.95 -7.86 -6.95
CA PRO A 379 -16.32 -7.78 -5.55
C PRO A 379 -17.83 -7.64 -5.31
N GLU A 380 -18.33 -8.39 -4.33
CA GLU A 380 -19.63 -8.23 -3.70
C GLU A 380 -19.42 -7.67 -2.31
N VAL A 381 -19.62 -6.36 -2.13
CA VAL A 381 -19.29 -5.65 -0.90
C VAL A 381 -20.25 -6.05 0.22
N ILE A 382 -19.72 -6.31 1.41
CA ILE A 382 -20.51 -6.64 2.57
C ILE A 382 -21.08 -5.34 3.16
N ALA A 383 -22.41 -5.20 3.12
CA ALA A 383 -23.09 -4.05 3.69
C ALA A 383 -23.01 -4.07 5.22
N ARG A 384 -23.03 -2.89 5.82
CA ARG A 384 -22.99 -2.67 7.25
C ARG A 384 -23.99 -1.59 7.68
N ASP A 385 -24.15 -1.44 8.98
CA ASP A 385 -24.92 -0.34 9.57
C ASP A 385 -24.18 1.00 9.45
N ASN A 386 -24.85 2.08 9.84
CA ASN A 386 -24.25 3.39 9.98
C ASN A 386 -23.01 3.33 10.85
N ILE A 387 -21.94 3.94 10.39
CA ILE A 387 -20.73 4.13 11.21
C ILE A 387 -20.93 5.26 12.22
N PRO A 388 -20.25 5.20 13.39
CA PRO A 388 -20.41 6.22 14.43
C PRO A 388 -19.99 7.61 13.95
N LEU A 389 -20.60 8.63 14.55
CA LEU A 389 -20.45 10.03 14.14
C LEU A 389 -18.99 10.51 14.14
N PHE A 390 -18.18 10.08 15.11
CA PHE A 390 -16.77 10.46 15.21
C PHE A 390 -15.97 9.97 14.01
N GLN A 391 -16.10 8.68 13.68
CA GLN A 391 -15.43 8.07 12.54
C GLN A 391 -15.95 8.64 11.22
N GLN A 392 -17.27 8.83 11.10
CA GLN A 392 -17.88 9.45 9.93
C GLN A 392 -17.30 10.85 9.67
N GLY A 393 -17.24 11.70 10.72
CA GLY A 393 -16.70 13.06 10.61
C GLY A 393 -15.26 13.07 10.12
N LEU A 394 -14.41 12.19 10.66
CA LEU A 394 -13.02 12.03 10.25
C LEU A 394 -12.90 11.52 8.80
N MET A 395 -13.66 10.49 8.46
CA MET A 395 -13.65 9.91 7.10
C MET A 395 -14.16 10.92 6.06
N MET A 396 -15.20 11.68 6.37
CA MET A 396 -15.74 12.71 5.46
C MET A 396 -14.72 13.81 5.17
N GLN A 397 -13.99 14.25 6.19
CA GLN A 397 -12.93 15.24 6.01
C GLN A 397 -11.83 14.71 5.08
N GLN A 398 -11.33 13.51 5.35
CA GLN A 398 -10.27 12.88 4.54
C GLN A 398 -10.74 12.58 3.12
N LEU A 399 -11.93 12.00 2.95
CA LEU A 399 -12.53 11.70 1.64
C LEU A 399 -12.66 12.96 0.77
N ASN A 400 -13.14 14.06 1.35
CA ASN A 400 -13.32 15.32 0.61
C ASN A 400 -11.96 15.93 0.23
N SER A 401 -10.93 15.81 1.09
CA SER A 401 -9.56 16.19 0.75
C SER A 401 -9.04 15.41 -0.47
N GLU A 402 -9.23 14.10 -0.50
CA GLU A 402 -8.79 13.23 -1.60
C GLU A 402 -9.57 13.50 -2.89
N LYS A 403 -10.89 13.70 -2.82
CA LYS A 403 -11.72 14.03 -3.99
C LYS A 403 -11.32 15.38 -4.60
N LEU A 404 -11.15 16.42 -3.78
CA LEU A 404 -10.68 17.74 -4.24
C LEU A 404 -9.30 17.64 -4.88
N LEU A 405 -8.40 16.83 -4.32
CA LEU A 405 -7.07 16.62 -4.89
C LEU A 405 -7.16 16.03 -6.30
N VAL A 406 -7.94 14.95 -6.46
CA VAL A 406 -8.13 14.30 -7.76
C VAL A 406 -8.76 15.27 -8.76
N GLU A 407 -9.77 16.03 -8.35
CA GLU A 407 -10.40 17.07 -9.20
C GLU A 407 -9.40 18.13 -9.60
N GLY A 408 -8.69 18.71 -8.63
CA GLY A 408 -7.70 19.75 -8.89
C GLY A 408 -6.56 19.27 -9.79
N CYS A 409 -6.10 18.03 -9.60
CA CYS A 409 -5.09 17.43 -10.46
C CYS A 409 -5.56 17.24 -11.90
N VAL A 410 -6.80 16.76 -12.09
CA VAL A 410 -7.37 16.52 -13.42
C VAL A 410 -7.68 17.80 -14.16
N GLU A 411 -8.15 18.83 -13.46
CA GLU A 411 -8.52 20.12 -14.02
C GLU A 411 -7.34 21.11 -14.13
N GLY A 412 -6.18 20.81 -13.52
CA GLY A 412 -5.06 21.74 -13.41
C GLY A 412 -5.37 22.91 -12.45
N SER A 413 -6.26 22.74 -11.48
CA SER A 413 -6.73 23.83 -10.60
C SER A 413 -5.88 23.94 -9.34
N TYR A 414 -5.08 24.99 -9.24
CA TYR A 414 -4.32 25.34 -8.02
C TYR A 414 -5.26 25.52 -6.81
N GLU A 415 -6.39 26.20 -6.99
CA GLU A 415 -7.33 26.44 -5.91
C GLU A 415 -7.86 25.14 -5.30
N LYS A 416 -8.31 24.19 -6.13
CA LYS A 416 -8.82 22.90 -5.63
C LYS A 416 -7.75 22.09 -4.93
N VAL A 417 -6.52 22.08 -5.44
CA VAL A 417 -5.39 21.41 -4.78
C VAL A 417 -5.08 22.09 -3.45
N LEU A 418 -5.08 23.43 -3.37
CA LEU A 418 -4.89 24.15 -2.11
C LEU A 418 -6.02 23.86 -1.11
N GLN A 419 -7.28 23.79 -1.56
CA GLN A 419 -8.40 23.38 -0.73
C GLN A 419 -8.21 21.96 -0.18
N ALA A 420 -7.76 21.05 -1.02
CA ALA A 420 -7.47 19.67 -0.63
C ALA A 420 -6.39 19.60 0.46
N PHE A 421 -5.27 20.30 0.29
CA PHE A 421 -4.18 20.39 1.27
C PHE A 421 -4.67 21.04 2.58
N THR A 422 -5.46 22.11 2.49
CA THR A 422 -6.01 22.81 3.67
C THR A 422 -6.98 21.92 4.46
N LEU A 423 -7.75 21.09 3.77
CA LEU A 423 -8.73 20.20 4.39
C LEU A 423 -8.07 18.97 5.05
N ASN A 424 -6.83 18.64 4.67
CA ASN A 424 -6.14 17.49 5.23
C ASN A 424 -5.84 17.70 6.72
N LYS A 425 -6.21 16.71 7.55
CA LYS A 425 -6.12 16.81 9.02
C LYS A 425 -4.67 16.97 9.53
N THR A 426 -3.67 16.62 8.74
CA THR A 426 -2.25 16.78 9.12
C THR A 426 -1.75 18.20 8.97
N VAL A 427 -2.55 19.10 8.38
CA VAL A 427 -2.17 20.48 8.08
C VAL A 427 -2.88 21.46 9.04
N PRO A 428 -2.15 22.29 9.79
CA PRO A 428 -2.74 23.12 10.84
C PRO A 428 -3.44 24.38 10.34
N SER A 429 -3.11 24.89 9.14
CA SER A 429 -3.70 26.11 8.60
C SER A 429 -3.53 26.23 7.07
N MET A 430 -4.38 27.05 6.46
CA MET A 430 -4.32 27.37 5.02
C MET A 430 -2.95 27.94 4.60
N ASN A 431 -2.34 28.80 5.42
CA ASN A 431 -1.04 29.39 5.09
C ASN A 431 0.08 28.33 5.06
N VAL A 432 0.04 27.34 5.96
CA VAL A 432 0.95 26.21 5.93
C VAL A 432 0.67 25.30 4.73
N ALA A 433 -0.62 25.03 4.43
CA ALA A 433 -1.02 24.29 3.22
C ALA A 433 -0.45 24.93 1.96
N LYS A 434 -0.59 26.27 1.84
CA LYS A 434 -0.06 27.04 0.70
C LYS A 434 1.45 26.92 0.59
N ALA A 435 2.18 27.10 1.68
CA ALA A 435 3.64 27.04 1.66
C ALA A 435 4.13 25.64 1.24
N ILE A 436 3.51 24.56 1.77
CA ILE A 436 3.84 23.19 1.37
C ILE A 436 3.51 22.97 -0.11
N LEU A 437 2.35 23.42 -0.57
CA LEU A 437 1.91 23.26 -1.97
C LEU A 437 2.87 23.96 -2.95
N ASP A 438 3.27 25.19 -2.64
CA ASP A 438 4.20 25.94 -3.49
C ASP A 438 5.57 25.23 -3.60
N ASP A 439 6.11 24.72 -2.50
CA ASP A 439 7.35 23.92 -2.50
C ASP A 439 7.17 22.59 -3.26
N MET A 440 6.01 21.94 -3.11
CA MET A 440 5.71 20.69 -3.81
C MET A 440 5.54 20.88 -5.32
N ILE A 441 4.96 22.00 -5.77
CA ILE A 441 4.87 22.35 -7.20
C ILE A 441 6.27 22.44 -7.80
N GLU A 442 7.19 23.12 -7.10
CA GLU A 442 8.57 23.26 -7.58
C GLU A 442 9.29 21.89 -7.66
N ALA A 443 9.16 21.08 -6.60
CA ALA A 443 9.79 19.77 -6.54
C ALA A 443 9.21 18.76 -7.55
N ASN A 444 7.95 18.93 -7.96
CA ASN A 444 7.25 18.02 -8.87
C ASN A 444 7.18 18.52 -10.33
N LYS A 445 7.99 19.50 -10.70
CA LYS A 445 8.09 19.95 -12.11
C LYS A 445 8.39 18.77 -13.03
N GLY A 446 7.59 18.61 -14.08
CA GLY A 446 7.69 17.50 -15.02
C GLY A 446 6.99 16.20 -14.60
N TYR A 447 6.45 16.15 -13.37
CA TYR A 447 5.63 15.03 -12.90
C TYR A 447 4.15 15.39 -12.77
N TRP A 448 3.86 16.57 -12.25
CA TRP A 448 2.49 17.06 -12.09
C TRP A 448 1.98 17.77 -13.34
N PRO A 449 0.66 17.81 -13.56
CA PRO A 449 0.10 18.78 -14.50
C PRO A 449 0.42 20.20 -14.04
N GLU A 450 0.41 21.14 -14.98
CA GLU A 450 0.51 22.55 -14.64
C GLU A 450 -0.76 23.00 -13.89
N LEU A 451 -0.57 23.70 -12.77
CA LEU A 451 -1.66 24.21 -11.95
C LEU A 451 -1.83 25.69 -12.18
N HIS A 452 -3.08 26.13 -12.44
CA HIS A 452 -3.45 27.50 -12.77
C HIS A 452 -4.36 28.13 -11.72
#